data_97b0e7f32909720e4c1be9dd48dccd27
#
_entry.id   97b0e7f32909720e4c1be9dd48dccd27
#
_cell.length_a   1.000
_cell.length_b   1.000
_cell.length_c   1.000
_cell.angle_alpha   90.00
_cell.angle_beta   90.00
_cell.angle_gamma   90.00
#
_symmetry.space_group_name_H-M   'P 1'
#
loop_
_entity.id
_entity.type
_entity.pdbx_description
1 polymer ?
#
loop_
_entity_poly.entity_id
_entity_poly.type
_entity_poly.pdbx_seq_one_letter_code
_entity_poly.pdbx_strand_id
1 'polypeptide(L)'
;MAQLLPSELTSFTLDNMGRFLCNTLQEALDSTARTVAGRRRDFDVIVIGGGTFGAVMAERLFVNDTTHSRRILVLEAGPFVLPEHVQNMPFLGGAPDLRVPWVNHPALNYSGLIFAIGGRSLTWGGWSPELLDEELAAYPPATRTGLRNRYFQEASEQIGVMATNDFIYGPLHTALRKQLLAGLKTAGNATGLTFGDLLEHPAVRYHGAPMDAAALRRLLDLPDSDTTPEADLRNLLKLEAPLAVQSTTLPGLFPTNKYSAVPGLIRVARLAAAQADGVGPAADARKRLMIVPNCHVQELITETQADNWVRVTGVRVWQNGASVDIQLAPPRNGRQSAMVIALGTVETTRVALTTFQQSLAGRAAQRMGTNLIAHLRSNLTIRVPKAAIAANLPPTALTSLQVSALLVKGKAPNGRTFHFQITASGLQKLGADSEAELFKKIPTLEHFQDLLRATDDTVVITIRGIGDMTPRNPDSFIDLSALDTDFGRPKAIVHLGNAKATPQEFPGSTQTQNDRTTWDAMDAVSDKIA
;
A
#
# COMPACT_ATOMS: atom_id res chain seq x y z
N MET A 1 -24.00 6.55 -7.74
CA MET A 1 -23.48 5.20 -7.40
C MET A 1 -23.81 4.29 -8.56
N ALA A 2 -22.84 3.66 -9.20
CA ALA A 2 -23.13 2.51 -10.04
C ALA A 2 -23.65 1.42 -9.10
N GLN A 3 -24.90 1.05 -9.26
CA GLN A 3 -25.50 -0.08 -8.56
C GLN A 3 -24.80 -1.32 -9.09
N LEU A 4 -24.17 -2.10 -8.22
CA LEU A 4 -23.61 -3.40 -8.63
C LEU A 4 -24.71 -4.20 -9.32
N LEU A 5 -24.43 -4.72 -10.49
CA LEU A 5 -25.40 -5.58 -11.18
C LEU A 5 -25.66 -6.82 -10.31
N PRO A 6 -26.87 -7.38 -10.33
CA PRO A 6 -27.16 -8.61 -9.60
C PRO A 6 -26.17 -9.74 -9.89
N SER A 7 -25.63 -9.80 -11.11
CA SER A 7 -24.57 -10.74 -11.51
C SER A 7 -23.22 -10.48 -10.81
N GLU A 8 -22.94 -9.25 -10.41
CA GLU A 8 -21.73 -8.91 -9.65
C GLU A 8 -21.88 -9.23 -8.16
N LEU A 9 -23.10 -9.18 -7.64
CA LEU A 9 -23.43 -9.58 -6.27
C LEU A 9 -23.47 -11.10 -6.10
N THR A 10 -23.78 -11.83 -7.17
CA THR A 10 -23.99 -13.28 -7.16
C THR A 10 -23.18 -14.01 -8.22
N SER A 11 -22.11 -13.40 -8.72
CA SER A 11 -21.28 -14.04 -9.74
C SER A 11 -20.80 -15.39 -9.23
N PHE A 12 -21.21 -16.43 -9.91
CA PHE A 12 -20.90 -17.83 -9.59
C PHE A 12 -19.40 -18.07 -9.43
N THR A 13 -18.58 -17.39 -10.21
CA THR A 13 -17.13 -17.53 -10.17
C THR A 13 -16.53 -16.87 -8.92
N LEU A 14 -16.98 -15.67 -8.59
CA LEU A 14 -16.57 -14.98 -7.37
C LEU A 14 -17.07 -15.72 -6.14
N ASP A 15 -18.30 -16.23 -6.19
CA ASP A 15 -18.91 -16.96 -5.10
C ASP A 15 -18.27 -18.33 -4.87
N ASN A 16 -17.93 -19.09 -5.90
CA ASN A 16 -17.31 -20.39 -5.73
C ASN A 16 -15.94 -20.30 -5.08
N MET A 17 -15.04 -19.47 -5.57
CA MET A 17 -13.74 -19.28 -4.96
C MET A 17 -13.87 -18.65 -3.57
N GLY A 18 -14.74 -17.65 -3.44
CA GLY A 18 -15.02 -16.99 -2.17
C GLY A 18 -15.57 -17.95 -1.11
N ARG A 19 -16.47 -18.87 -1.46
CA ARG A 19 -17.07 -19.80 -0.50
C ARG A 19 -16.11 -20.78 0.15
N PHE A 20 -14.99 -21.11 -0.49
CA PHE A 20 -13.95 -21.94 0.12
C PHE A 20 -13.10 -21.19 1.15
N LEU A 21 -13.10 -19.88 1.09
CA LEU A 21 -12.21 -19.01 1.86
C LEU A 21 -12.97 -18.09 2.81
N CYS A 22 -14.13 -17.62 2.38
CA CYS A 22 -14.95 -16.63 3.05
C CYS A 22 -16.20 -17.26 3.66
N ASN A 23 -16.73 -16.59 4.67
CA ASN A 23 -18.01 -16.90 5.27
C ASN A 23 -19.03 -15.80 4.95
N THR A 24 -20.31 -16.14 4.97
CA THR A 24 -21.38 -15.14 4.97
C THR A 24 -21.46 -14.45 6.34
N LEU A 25 -22.08 -13.26 6.35
CA LEU A 25 -22.36 -12.56 7.62
C LEU A 25 -23.22 -13.43 8.53
N GLN A 26 -24.21 -14.14 7.97
CA GLN A 26 -25.10 -15.01 8.75
C GLN A 26 -24.33 -16.18 9.38
N GLU A 27 -23.41 -16.84 8.64
CA GLU A 27 -22.57 -17.88 9.21
C GLU A 27 -21.68 -17.35 10.35
N ALA A 28 -21.15 -16.14 10.21
CA ALA A 28 -20.38 -15.50 11.27
C ALA A 28 -21.23 -15.26 12.52
N LEU A 29 -22.43 -14.71 12.38
CA LEU A 29 -23.39 -14.48 13.48
C LEU A 29 -23.83 -15.78 14.14
N ASP A 30 -24.26 -16.77 13.36
CA ASP A 30 -24.72 -18.06 13.87
C ASP A 30 -23.60 -18.79 14.65
N SER A 31 -22.36 -18.59 14.21
CA SER A 31 -21.20 -19.17 14.88
C SER A 31 -20.97 -18.60 16.28
N THR A 32 -21.33 -17.33 16.53
CA THR A 32 -21.22 -16.69 17.84
C THR A 32 -22.29 -17.14 18.82
N ALA A 33 -23.47 -17.53 18.33
CA ALA A 33 -24.56 -18.06 19.15
C ALA A 33 -24.26 -19.47 19.71
N ARG A 34 -23.24 -20.15 19.18
CA ARG A 34 -22.89 -21.51 19.58
C ARG A 34 -21.89 -21.55 20.73
N THR A 35 -21.92 -22.67 21.44
CA THR A 35 -20.99 -22.97 22.52
C THR A 35 -20.07 -24.13 22.11
N VAL A 36 -18.77 -23.94 22.29
CA VAL A 36 -17.75 -24.99 22.08
C VAL A 36 -16.98 -25.17 23.38
N ALA A 37 -16.92 -26.38 23.90
CA ALA A 37 -16.31 -26.69 25.18
C ALA A 37 -16.83 -25.79 26.34
N GLY A 38 -18.15 -25.58 26.38
CA GLY A 38 -18.81 -24.77 27.42
C GLY A 38 -18.63 -23.25 27.28
N ARG A 39 -18.07 -22.76 26.16
CA ARG A 39 -17.81 -21.34 25.96
C ARG A 39 -18.50 -20.82 24.71
N ARG A 40 -19.12 -19.66 24.84
CA ARG A 40 -19.63 -18.88 23.72
C ARG A 40 -18.48 -18.51 22.76
N ARG A 41 -18.74 -18.54 21.45
CA ARG A 41 -17.71 -18.37 20.41
C ARG A 41 -17.73 -16.96 19.80
N ASP A 42 -17.78 -15.93 20.64
CA ASP A 42 -17.63 -14.54 20.19
C ASP A 42 -16.22 -14.31 19.58
N PHE A 43 -16.06 -13.27 18.78
CA PHE A 43 -14.77 -12.91 18.19
C PHE A 43 -13.92 -12.09 19.17
N ASP A 44 -12.70 -12.53 19.42
CA ASP A 44 -11.74 -11.82 20.28
C ASP A 44 -11.12 -10.62 19.53
N VAL A 45 -10.99 -10.70 18.21
CA VAL A 45 -10.49 -9.62 17.37
C VAL A 45 -11.38 -9.46 16.15
N ILE A 46 -11.79 -8.22 15.87
CA ILE A 46 -12.46 -7.86 14.62
C ILE A 46 -11.54 -6.90 13.86
N VAL A 47 -11.16 -7.30 12.65
CA VAL A 47 -10.36 -6.49 11.72
C VAL A 47 -11.30 -5.88 10.69
N ILE A 48 -11.40 -4.57 10.67
CA ILE A 48 -12.23 -3.80 9.75
C ILE A 48 -11.40 -3.37 8.57
N GLY A 49 -11.74 -3.87 7.38
CA GLY A 49 -11.00 -3.73 6.15
C GLY A 49 -10.08 -4.93 5.90
N GLY A 50 -10.39 -5.73 4.89
CA GLY A 50 -9.59 -6.84 4.39
C GLY A 50 -8.54 -6.42 3.35
N GLY A 51 -8.24 -5.11 3.25
CA GLY A 51 -7.23 -4.54 2.37
C GLY A 51 -5.81 -4.92 2.76
N THR A 52 -4.80 -4.25 2.18
CA THR A 52 -3.38 -4.57 2.38
C THR A 52 -3.00 -4.76 3.84
N PHE A 53 -3.28 -3.78 4.69
CA PHE A 53 -2.85 -3.80 6.09
C PHE A 53 -3.72 -4.70 6.97
N GLY A 54 -5.04 -4.70 6.74
CA GLY A 54 -5.95 -5.54 7.51
C GLY A 54 -5.73 -7.02 7.24
N ALA A 55 -5.46 -7.42 6.00
CA ALA A 55 -5.14 -8.79 5.63
C ALA A 55 -3.83 -9.26 6.29
N VAL A 56 -2.77 -8.43 6.24
CA VAL A 56 -1.50 -8.72 6.92
C VAL A 56 -1.68 -8.80 8.43
N MET A 57 -2.46 -7.89 9.01
CA MET A 57 -2.74 -7.92 10.46
C MET A 57 -3.47 -9.21 10.86
N ALA A 58 -4.50 -9.59 10.11
CA ALA A 58 -5.25 -10.82 10.37
C ALA A 58 -4.36 -12.08 10.24
N GLU A 59 -3.52 -12.12 9.22
CA GLU A 59 -2.53 -13.19 9.04
C GLU A 59 -1.58 -13.28 10.24
N ARG A 60 -0.96 -12.17 10.64
CA ARG A 60 0.00 -12.14 11.75
C ARG A 60 -0.67 -12.47 13.09
N LEU A 61 -1.86 -11.97 13.34
CA LEU A 61 -2.62 -12.30 14.55
C LEU A 61 -2.94 -13.79 14.61
N PHE A 62 -3.29 -14.41 13.49
CA PHE A 62 -3.58 -15.84 13.42
C PHE A 62 -2.33 -16.70 13.63
N VAL A 63 -1.22 -16.38 12.93
CA VAL A 63 0.03 -17.14 12.98
C VAL A 63 0.72 -17.01 14.32
N ASN A 64 0.74 -15.83 14.91
CA ASN A 64 1.41 -15.56 16.17
C ASN A 64 0.62 -16.06 17.40
N ASP A 65 -0.65 -16.44 17.25
CA ASP A 65 -1.43 -17.09 18.31
C ASP A 65 -1.14 -18.60 18.37
N THR A 66 0.05 -18.95 18.84
CA THR A 66 0.49 -20.35 18.97
C THR A 66 -0.35 -21.18 19.94
N THR A 67 -1.08 -20.55 20.84
CA THR A 67 -2.00 -21.20 21.79
C THR A 67 -3.39 -21.47 21.21
N HIS A 68 -3.63 -21.04 19.98
CA HIS A 68 -4.91 -21.18 19.28
C HIS A 68 -6.12 -20.67 20.08
N SER A 69 -5.91 -19.62 20.83
CA SER A 69 -6.85 -19.10 21.81
C SER A 69 -7.71 -17.94 21.33
N ARG A 70 -7.33 -17.29 20.23
CA ARG A 70 -8.02 -16.14 19.66
C ARG A 70 -8.89 -16.52 18.48
N ARG A 71 -10.03 -15.85 18.37
CA ARG A 71 -10.94 -15.94 17.25
C ARG A 71 -11.00 -14.59 16.55
N ILE A 72 -10.73 -14.58 15.24
CA ILE A 72 -10.55 -13.39 14.42
C ILE A 72 -11.65 -13.30 13.37
N LEU A 73 -12.28 -12.15 13.21
CA LEU A 73 -13.20 -11.82 12.12
C LEU A 73 -12.59 -10.72 11.27
N VAL A 74 -12.57 -10.92 9.96
CA VAL A 74 -12.21 -9.88 8.98
C VAL A 74 -13.47 -9.45 8.26
N LEU A 75 -13.75 -8.15 8.26
CA LEU A 75 -14.87 -7.54 7.56
C LEU A 75 -14.34 -6.72 6.39
N GLU A 76 -14.82 -7.00 5.17
CA GLU A 76 -14.41 -6.28 3.96
C GLU A 76 -15.63 -5.78 3.20
N ALA A 77 -15.58 -4.53 2.78
CA ALA A 77 -16.69 -3.89 2.05
C ALA A 77 -16.86 -4.43 0.62
N GLY A 78 -15.78 -4.91 0.02
CA GLY A 78 -15.78 -5.46 -1.34
C GLY A 78 -15.77 -6.98 -1.41
N PRO A 79 -15.83 -7.54 -2.62
CA PRO A 79 -15.82 -8.97 -2.87
C PRO A 79 -14.43 -9.59 -2.71
N PHE A 80 -14.36 -10.91 -2.75
CA PHE A 80 -13.13 -11.64 -3.02
C PHE A 80 -12.85 -11.66 -4.51
N VAL A 81 -11.69 -11.16 -4.92
CA VAL A 81 -11.21 -11.22 -6.30
C VAL A 81 -9.79 -11.75 -6.35
N LEU A 82 -9.43 -12.46 -7.41
CA LEU A 82 -8.05 -12.85 -7.64
C LEU A 82 -7.26 -11.66 -8.19
N PRO A 83 -5.99 -11.50 -7.80
CA PRO A 83 -5.13 -10.44 -8.35
C PRO A 83 -5.07 -10.44 -9.89
N GLU A 84 -5.07 -11.61 -10.50
CA GLU A 84 -5.07 -11.80 -11.95
C GLU A 84 -6.33 -11.23 -12.62
N HIS A 85 -7.48 -11.33 -11.97
CA HIS A 85 -8.72 -10.73 -12.48
C HIS A 85 -8.63 -9.22 -12.58
N VAL A 86 -7.96 -8.58 -11.61
CA VAL A 86 -7.77 -7.13 -11.60
C VAL A 86 -6.75 -6.69 -12.64
N GLN A 87 -5.72 -7.49 -12.87
CA GLN A 87 -4.60 -7.15 -13.75
C GLN A 87 -4.91 -7.37 -15.23
N ASN A 88 -5.75 -8.34 -15.55
CA ASN A 88 -6.01 -8.78 -16.92
C ASN A 88 -7.34 -8.25 -17.49
N MET A 89 -8.05 -7.44 -16.74
CA MET A 89 -9.31 -6.88 -17.22
C MET A 89 -9.11 -5.44 -17.69
N PRO A 90 -9.02 -5.20 -19.01
CA PRO A 90 -8.71 -3.87 -19.54
C PRO A 90 -9.78 -2.83 -19.22
N PHE A 91 -11.01 -3.22 -19.04
CA PHE A 91 -12.13 -2.35 -18.68
C PHE A 91 -13.26 -3.14 -18.05
N LEU A 92 -13.15 -3.47 -16.81
CA LEU A 92 -14.37 -3.60 -16.06
C LEU A 92 -14.79 -2.19 -15.66
N GLY A 93 -15.73 -1.62 -16.40
CA GLY A 93 -16.48 -0.50 -15.89
C GLY A 93 -17.14 -0.96 -14.59
N GLY A 94 -16.36 -0.91 -13.48
CA GLY A 94 -16.84 -1.35 -12.21
C GLY A 94 -16.07 -2.48 -11.52
N ALA A 95 -15.06 -3.05 -12.13
CA ALA A 95 -14.23 -4.02 -11.41
C ALA A 95 -13.11 -3.37 -10.65
N PRO A 96 -12.71 -4.06 -9.66
CA PRO A 96 -13.17 -3.87 -8.31
C PRO A 96 -13.24 -2.40 -8.09
N ASP A 97 -14.36 -1.91 -7.72
CA ASP A 97 -14.67 -0.50 -7.63
C ASP A 97 -13.54 0.33 -7.06
N LEU A 98 -12.79 1.01 -7.93
CA LEU A 98 -12.01 2.16 -7.54
C LEU A 98 -13.02 3.23 -7.11
N ARG A 99 -13.24 3.34 -5.82
CA ARG A 99 -14.20 4.29 -5.26
C ARG A 99 -13.48 5.36 -4.47
N VAL A 100 -13.95 6.58 -4.66
CA VAL A 100 -13.70 7.67 -3.73
C VAL A 100 -14.98 7.83 -2.90
N PRO A 101 -15.11 7.12 -1.75
CA PRO A 101 -16.35 7.10 -0.96
C PRO A 101 -16.53 8.36 -0.12
N TRP A 102 -15.74 9.38 -0.34
CA TRP A 102 -15.78 10.68 0.37
C TRP A 102 -15.97 11.83 -0.60
N VAL A 103 -16.28 13.00 -0.06
CA VAL A 103 -16.25 14.27 -0.81
C VAL A 103 -14.79 14.70 -0.93
N ASN A 104 -14.26 14.62 -2.15
CA ASN A 104 -12.84 14.84 -2.41
C ASN A 104 -12.50 16.31 -2.61
N HIS A 105 -11.31 16.70 -2.16
CA HIS A 105 -10.77 18.03 -2.49
C HIS A 105 -10.22 18.01 -3.93
N PRO A 106 -10.48 19.06 -4.77
CA PRO A 106 -10.03 19.07 -6.16
C PRO A 106 -8.52 18.90 -6.37
N ALA A 107 -7.70 19.37 -5.42
CA ALA A 107 -6.26 19.21 -5.46
C ALA A 107 -5.78 17.80 -5.07
N LEU A 108 -6.64 16.96 -4.50
CA LEU A 108 -6.31 15.57 -4.16
C LEU A 108 -6.53 14.66 -5.37
N ASN A 109 -5.50 14.51 -6.18
CA ASN A 109 -5.51 13.56 -7.28
C ASN A 109 -5.25 12.13 -6.76
N TYR A 110 -6.32 11.48 -6.33
CA TYR A 110 -6.27 10.13 -5.79
C TYR A 110 -7.28 9.24 -6.50
N SER A 111 -6.81 8.12 -7.03
CA SER A 111 -7.63 7.20 -7.82
C SER A 111 -8.71 6.44 -7.02
N GLY A 112 -8.65 6.49 -5.69
CA GLY A 112 -9.64 5.89 -4.80
C GLY A 112 -9.16 4.64 -4.05
N LEU A 113 -10.05 4.10 -3.25
CA LEU A 113 -9.89 2.81 -2.59
C LEU A 113 -10.30 1.68 -3.53
N ILE A 114 -9.72 0.51 -3.33
CA ILE A 114 -10.16 -0.72 -3.96
C ILE A 114 -10.98 -1.50 -2.94
N PHE A 115 -12.25 -1.62 -3.20
CA PHE A 115 -13.18 -2.41 -2.40
C PHE A 115 -13.07 -3.88 -2.82
N ALA A 116 -12.10 -4.56 -2.27
CA ALA A 116 -11.87 -6.00 -2.45
C ALA A 116 -10.95 -6.52 -1.35
N ILE A 117 -11.02 -7.80 -1.05
CA ILE A 117 -10.00 -8.47 -0.23
C ILE A 117 -8.63 -8.32 -0.88
N GLY A 118 -7.66 -7.82 -0.13
CA GLY A 118 -6.34 -7.42 -0.63
C GLY A 118 -6.21 -5.91 -0.94
N GLY A 119 -7.32 -5.22 -1.23
CA GLY A 119 -7.36 -3.78 -1.42
C GLY A 119 -6.31 -3.28 -2.41
N ARG A 120 -5.65 -2.19 -2.10
CA ARG A 120 -4.62 -1.58 -2.96
C ARG A 120 -3.40 -2.47 -3.24
N SER A 121 -3.16 -3.53 -2.46
CA SER A 121 -2.07 -4.47 -2.79
C SER A 121 -2.33 -5.26 -4.08
N LEU A 122 -3.55 -5.25 -4.61
CA LEU A 122 -3.89 -5.84 -5.91
C LEU A 122 -3.34 -5.03 -7.10
N THR A 123 -3.12 -3.72 -6.93
CA THR A 123 -2.85 -2.79 -8.04
C THR A 123 -1.69 -1.84 -7.82
N TRP A 124 -0.98 -1.92 -6.69
CA TRP A 124 0.13 -1.02 -6.38
C TRP A 124 1.41 -1.36 -7.16
N GLY A 125 2.35 -0.42 -7.21
CA GLY A 125 3.65 -0.62 -7.86
C GLY A 125 4.70 -1.33 -7.01
N GLY A 126 4.38 -1.68 -5.76
CA GLY A 126 5.32 -2.36 -4.87
C GLY A 126 6.41 -1.47 -4.26
N TRP A 127 6.40 -0.17 -4.49
CA TRP A 127 7.41 0.75 -3.95
C TRP A 127 7.39 0.78 -2.43
N SER A 128 8.50 0.39 -1.80
CA SER A 128 8.60 0.21 -0.35
C SER A 128 9.91 0.77 0.20
N PRO A 129 10.23 2.06 -0.06
CA PRO A 129 11.44 2.68 0.47
C PRO A 129 11.36 2.82 1.99
N GLU A 130 12.43 2.43 2.68
CA GLU A 130 12.53 2.68 4.11
C GLU A 130 12.77 4.15 4.41
N LEU A 131 12.28 4.57 5.59
CA LEU A 131 12.46 5.93 6.07
C LEU A 131 13.90 6.16 6.55
N LEU A 132 14.46 7.31 6.17
CA LEU A 132 15.74 7.79 6.69
C LEU A 132 15.62 8.17 8.17
N ASP A 133 16.74 8.30 8.83
CA ASP A 133 16.83 8.76 10.22
C ASP A 133 16.14 10.09 10.45
N GLU A 134 16.31 11.00 9.50
CA GLU A 134 15.68 12.32 9.53
C GLU A 134 14.16 12.23 9.39
N GLU A 135 13.67 11.35 8.51
CA GLU A 135 12.25 11.10 8.33
C GLU A 135 11.60 10.48 9.57
N LEU A 136 12.35 9.64 10.27
CA LEU A 136 11.91 9.02 11.53
C LEU A 136 12.00 9.96 12.75
N ALA A 137 12.68 11.09 12.65
CA ALA A 137 12.92 11.98 13.80
C ALA A 137 11.64 12.48 14.47
N ALA A 138 10.56 12.64 13.69
CA ALA A 138 9.26 13.09 14.20
C ALA A 138 8.43 11.97 14.89
N TYR A 139 8.85 10.71 14.79
CA TYR A 139 8.14 9.59 15.40
C TYR A 139 8.47 9.45 16.89
N PRO A 140 7.53 8.93 17.71
CA PRO A 140 7.81 8.62 19.11
C PRO A 140 9.06 7.73 19.26
N PRO A 141 9.92 7.95 20.27
CA PRO A 141 11.19 7.22 20.40
C PRO A 141 11.05 5.69 20.38
N ALA A 142 10.06 5.14 21.07
CA ALA A 142 9.81 3.70 21.09
C ALA A 142 9.44 3.15 19.71
N THR A 143 8.61 3.88 18.95
CA THR A 143 8.23 3.51 17.58
C THR A 143 9.45 3.53 16.66
N ARG A 144 10.25 4.60 16.71
CA ARG A 144 11.48 4.74 15.93
C ARG A 144 12.48 3.61 16.19
N THR A 145 12.72 3.30 17.47
CA THR A 145 13.59 2.20 17.87
C THR A 145 13.07 0.86 17.38
N GLY A 146 11.76 0.60 17.52
CA GLY A 146 11.13 -0.63 17.04
C GLY A 146 11.23 -0.78 15.52
N LEU A 147 10.95 0.28 14.76
CA LEU A 147 11.06 0.28 13.30
C LEU A 147 12.48 -0.09 12.84
N ARG A 148 13.51 0.57 13.40
CA ARG A 148 14.90 0.37 12.99
C ARG A 148 15.46 -0.99 13.36
N ASN A 149 15.23 -1.42 14.58
CA ASN A 149 15.91 -2.59 15.13
C ASN A 149 15.20 -3.90 14.76
N ARG A 150 13.96 -3.81 14.24
CA ARG A 150 13.17 -5.01 14.02
C ARG A 150 12.19 -4.91 12.86
N TYR A 151 11.27 -3.94 12.91
CA TYR A 151 10.06 -4.01 12.07
C TYR A 151 10.32 -3.74 10.59
N PHE A 152 11.30 -2.93 10.22
CA PHE A 152 11.66 -2.75 8.81
C PHE A 152 12.21 -4.03 8.20
N GLN A 153 13.06 -4.75 8.92
CA GLN A 153 13.56 -6.04 8.45
C GLN A 153 12.42 -7.07 8.31
N GLU A 154 11.61 -7.25 9.35
CA GLU A 154 10.47 -8.19 9.30
C GLU A 154 9.49 -7.84 8.17
N ALA A 155 9.21 -6.56 7.94
CA ALA A 155 8.36 -6.11 6.85
C ALA A 155 9.00 -6.40 5.49
N SER A 156 10.29 -6.09 5.32
CA SER A 156 11.04 -6.34 4.08
C SER A 156 11.05 -7.82 3.70
N GLU A 157 11.24 -8.69 4.69
CA GLU A 157 11.17 -10.15 4.51
C GLU A 157 9.75 -10.59 4.12
N GLN A 158 8.72 -10.07 4.78
CA GLN A 158 7.34 -10.45 4.55
C GLN A 158 6.83 -10.04 3.17
N ILE A 159 7.18 -8.84 2.71
CA ILE A 159 6.70 -8.31 1.42
C ILE A 159 7.66 -8.61 0.26
N GLY A 160 8.78 -9.27 0.50
CA GLY A 160 9.70 -9.73 -0.52
C GLY A 160 10.66 -8.66 -1.07
N VAL A 161 10.86 -7.53 -0.37
CA VAL A 161 11.81 -6.48 -0.78
C VAL A 161 13.26 -6.94 -0.76
N MET A 162 13.55 -8.02 -0.04
CA MET A 162 14.89 -8.63 0.05
C MET A 162 15.36 -9.26 -1.27
N ALA A 163 14.43 -9.57 -2.18
CA ALA A 163 14.74 -10.12 -3.48
C ALA A 163 14.88 -8.97 -4.49
N THR A 164 16.10 -8.60 -4.79
CA THR A 164 16.34 -7.49 -5.74
C THR A 164 16.01 -7.85 -7.16
N ASN A 165 16.22 -9.06 -7.50
CA ASN A 165 16.72 -9.34 -8.83
C ASN A 165 15.77 -10.07 -9.75
N ASP A 166 14.61 -10.46 -9.31
CA ASP A 166 13.76 -11.26 -10.17
C ASP A 166 12.76 -10.44 -10.99
N PHE A 167 12.84 -9.12 -10.90
CA PHE A 167 11.71 -8.31 -11.32
C PHE A 167 12.03 -7.22 -12.34
N ILE A 168 13.09 -6.44 -12.12
CA ILE A 168 13.51 -5.36 -13.02
C ILE A 168 14.97 -5.53 -13.38
N TYR A 169 15.19 -5.93 -14.60
CA TYR A 169 16.51 -6.21 -15.12
C TYR A 169 16.71 -5.72 -16.51
N GLY A 170 17.91 -5.92 -16.91
CA GLY A 170 18.36 -5.88 -18.25
C GLY A 170 19.21 -4.66 -18.53
N PRO A 171 19.67 -4.58 -19.78
CA PRO A 171 20.65 -3.58 -20.19
C PRO A 171 20.20 -2.13 -19.99
N LEU A 172 18.92 -1.81 -20.23
CA LEU A 172 18.41 -0.46 -20.03
C LEU A 172 18.48 -0.05 -18.55
N HIS A 173 18.05 -0.94 -17.64
CA HIS A 173 18.11 -0.66 -16.21
C HIS A 173 19.54 -0.43 -15.74
N THR A 174 20.47 -1.30 -16.15
CA THR A 174 21.89 -1.16 -15.82
C THR A 174 22.49 0.14 -16.39
N ALA A 175 22.18 0.49 -17.64
CA ALA A 175 22.67 1.71 -18.25
C ALA A 175 22.14 2.97 -17.55
N LEU A 176 20.83 3.04 -17.30
CA LEU A 176 20.21 4.18 -16.62
C LEU A 176 20.74 4.34 -15.20
N ARG A 177 20.90 3.25 -14.45
CA ARG A 177 21.44 3.27 -13.09
C ARG A 177 22.87 3.80 -13.05
N LYS A 178 23.75 3.34 -13.96
CA LYS A 178 25.13 3.83 -14.08
C LYS A 178 25.17 5.30 -14.52
N GLN A 179 24.34 5.68 -15.47
CA GLN A 179 24.26 7.06 -15.95
C GLN A 179 23.79 8.01 -14.84
N LEU A 180 22.75 7.61 -14.10
CA LEU A 180 22.24 8.38 -12.96
C LEU A 180 23.32 8.56 -11.89
N LEU A 181 24.07 7.49 -11.54
CA LEU A 181 25.18 7.60 -10.57
C LEU A 181 26.25 8.57 -11.06
N ALA A 182 26.65 8.48 -12.34
CA ALA A 182 27.64 9.37 -12.92
C ALA A 182 27.17 10.83 -12.92
N GLY A 183 25.92 11.08 -13.29
CA GLY A 183 25.30 12.40 -13.25
C GLY A 183 25.24 12.99 -11.83
N LEU A 184 24.82 12.21 -10.84
CA LEU A 184 24.79 12.64 -9.44
C LEU A 184 26.17 12.96 -8.89
N LYS A 185 27.20 12.20 -9.28
CA LYS A 185 28.60 12.48 -8.89
C LYS A 185 29.13 13.77 -9.54
N THR A 186 28.81 14.00 -10.80
CA THR A 186 29.28 15.17 -11.57
C THR A 186 28.56 16.44 -11.12
N ALA A 187 27.26 16.38 -10.90
CA ALA A 187 26.44 17.50 -10.46
C ALA A 187 26.65 17.88 -8.98
N GLY A 188 27.53 17.16 -8.27
CA GLY A 188 27.64 17.25 -6.84
C GLY A 188 26.38 16.73 -6.16
N ASN A 189 25.99 17.30 -5.05
CA ASN A 189 24.82 16.88 -4.29
C ASN A 189 23.51 17.41 -4.92
N ALA A 190 23.19 16.98 -6.14
CA ALA A 190 22.01 17.46 -6.88
C ALA A 190 20.68 17.17 -6.16
N THR A 191 20.64 16.13 -5.32
CA THR A 191 19.45 15.74 -4.54
C THR A 191 19.39 16.43 -3.18
N GLY A 192 20.42 17.16 -2.77
CA GLY A 192 20.54 17.69 -1.42
C GLY A 192 20.92 16.65 -0.36
N LEU A 193 21.18 15.38 -0.75
CA LEU A 193 21.64 14.30 0.13
C LEU A 193 22.92 13.70 -0.43
N THR A 194 23.86 13.33 0.46
CA THR A 194 25.04 12.58 0.09
C THR A 194 24.72 11.08 -0.04
N PHE A 195 25.55 10.33 -0.77
CA PHE A 195 25.40 8.87 -0.80
C PHE A 195 25.58 8.21 0.58
N GLY A 196 26.31 8.84 1.50
CA GLY A 196 26.43 8.40 2.88
C GLY A 196 25.12 8.45 3.67
N ASP A 197 24.25 9.42 3.34
CA ASP A 197 22.96 9.59 4.00
C ASP A 197 21.88 8.63 3.46
N LEU A 198 22.08 8.10 2.25
CA LEU A 198 21.12 7.20 1.62
C LEU A 198 21.29 5.77 2.11
N LEU A 199 20.17 5.06 2.23
CA LEU A 199 20.18 3.66 2.63
C LEU A 199 20.49 2.75 1.44
N GLU A 200 21.34 1.77 1.65
CA GLU A 200 21.50 0.68 0.71
C GLU A 200 20.20 -0.14 0.65
N HIS A 201 20.03 -0.84 -0.46
CA HIS A 201 18.87 -1.72 -0.65
C HIS A 201 18.74 -2.73 0.52
N PRO A 202 17.51 -3.08 0.97
CA PRO A 202 17.29 -4.03 2.06
C PRO A 202 18.02 -5.37 1.89
N ALA A 203 18.18 -5.86 0.66
CA ALA A 203 18.97 -7.06 0.36
C ALA A 203 20.42 -7.01 0.84
N VAL A 204 21.02 -5.82 0.93
CA VAL A 204 22.37 -5.62 1.49
C VAL A 204 22.31 -5.40 2.99
N ARG A 205 21.42 -4.52 3.42
CA ARG A 205 21.31 -4.11 4.83
C ARG A 205 20.96 -5.26 5.77
N TYR A 206 20.13 -6.20 5.32
CA TYR A 206 19.63 -7.32 6.13
C TYR A 206 20.23 -8.67 5.74
N HIS A 207 21.32 -8.68 4.96
CA HIS A 207 21.96 -9.92 4.50
C HIS A 207 22.58 -10.77 5.63
N GLY A 208 22.83 -10.16 6.78
CA GLY A 208 23.38 -10.87 7.95
C GLY A 208 24.91 -11.05 7.93
N ALA A 209 25.57 -10.88 6.80
CA ALA A 209 27.02 -10.89 6.65
C ALA A 209 27.48 -9.82 5.66
N PRO A 210 28.69 -9.27 5.81
CA PRO A 210 29.25 -8.34 4.84
C PRO A 210 29.30 -8.95 3.44
N MET A 211 28.87 -8.20 2.44
CA MET A 211 28.97 -8.59 1.04
C MET A 211 30.26 -8.07 0.42
N ASP A 212 30.95 -8.95 -0.29
CA ASP A 212 32.09 -8.59 -1.13
C ASP A 212 31.66 -8.02 -2.49
N ALA A 213 32.61 -7.52 -3.25
CA ALA A 213 32.36 -6.92 -4.55
C ALA A 213 31.70 -7.92 -5.54
N ALA A 214 32.00 -9.22 -5.45
CA ALA A 214 31.39 -10.23 -6.31
C ALA A 214 29.90 -10.44 -5.96
N ALA A 215 29.56 -10.49 -4.68
CA ALA A 215 28.19 -10.55 -4.23
C ALA A 215 27.37 -9.31 -4.62
N LEU A 216 27.97 -8.11 -4.50
CA LEU A 216 27.35 -6.86 -4.89
C LEU A 216 27.12 -6.80 -6.43
N ARG A 217 28.06 -7.29 -7.25
CA ARG A 217 27.86 -7.38 -8.72
C ARG A 217 26.69 -8.30 -9.06
N ARG A 218 26.59 -9.46 -8.41
CA ARG A 218 25.44 -10.37 -8.61
C ARG A 218 24.12 -9.72 -8.28
N LEU A 219 24.04 -8.98 -7.16
CA LEU A 219 22.84 -8.22 -6.83
C LEU A 219 22.49 -7.15 -7.86
N LEU A 220 23.47 -6.61 -8.55
CA LEU A 220 23.32 -5.55 -9.56
C LEU A 220 23.15 -6.10 -10.98
N ASP A 221 23.09 -7.43 -11.16
CA ASP A 221 23.08 -8.08 -12.47
C ASP A 221 24.26 -7.60 -13.37
N LEU A 222 25.43 -7.44 -12.77
CA LEU A 222 26.64 -7.08 -13.47
C LEU A 222 27.49 -8.31 -13.73
N PRO A 223 28.15 -8.40 -14.91
CA PRO A 223 29.04 -9.53 -15.22
C PRO A 223 30.26 -9.53 -14.28
N ASP A 224 30.86 -10.70 -14.06
CA ASP A 224 32.06 -10.84 -13.23
C ASP A 224 33.24 -9.99 -13.74
N SER A 225 33.27 -9.72 -15.05
CA SER A 225 34.24 -8.85 -15.70
C SER A 225 34.02 -7.35 -15.45
N ASP A 226 32.94 -6.96 -14.79
CA ASP A 226 32.68 -5.55 -14.47
C ASP A 226 33.70 -5.04 -13.47
N THR A 227 34.36 -3.93 -13.81
CA THR A 227 35.45 -3.33 -13.05
C THR A 227 34.99 -2.20 -12.11
N THR A 228 33.70 -2.01 -11.94
CA THR A 228 33.14 -0.98 -11.05
C THR A 228 33.71 -1.15 -9.63
N PRO A 229 34.31 -0.11 -9.04
CA PRO A 229 34.82 -0.16 -7.68
C PRO A 229 33.74 -0.50 -6.65
N GLU A 230 34.07 -1.19 -5.56
CA GLU A 230 33.12 -1.60 -4.53
C GLU A 230 32.28 -0.43 -3.98
N ALA A 231 32.92 0.71 -3.73
CA ALA A 231 32.21 1.90 -3.26
C ALA A 231 31.11 2.35 -4.24
N ASP A 232 31.34 2.20 -5.54
CA ASP A 232 30.36 2.54 -6.56
C ASP A 232 29.29 1.46 -6.71
N LEU A 233 29.63 0.18 -6.54
CA LEU A 233 28.64 -0.89 -6.46
C LEU A 233 27.64 -0.64 -5.32
N ARG A 234 28.13 -0.23 -4.15
CA ARG A 234 27.27 0.16 -3.02
C ARG A 234 26.42 1.38 -3.33
N ASN A 235 26.96 2.39 -4.01
CA ASN A 235 26.21 3.57 -4.42
C ASN A 235 25.13 3.23 -5.47
N LEU A 236 25.42 2.32 -6.40
CA LEU A 236 24.41 1.80 -7.34
C LEU A 236 23.27 1.12 -6.61
N LEU A 237 23.55 0.35 -5.54
CA LEU A 237 22.53 -0.31 -4.72
C LEU A 237 21.69 0.67 -3.88
N LYS A 238 22.16 1.88 -3.64
CA LYS A 238 21.36 2.95 -3.02
C LYS A 238 20.36 3.58 -3.99
N LEU A 239 20.60 3.43 -5.29
CA LEU A 239 19.69 3.89 -6.35
C LEU A 239 18.70 2.82 -6.78
N GLU A 240 18.89 1.58 -6.33
CA GLU A 240 17.98 0.48 -6.63
C GLU A 240 16.62 0.70 -5.99
N ALA A 241 15.54 0.47 -6.74
CA ALA A 241 14.19 0.61 -6.22
C ALA A 241 13.85 -0.55 -5.28
N PRO A 242 13.52 -0.30 -4.01
CA PRO A 242 13.06 -1.35 -3.10
C PRO A 242 11.61 -1.71 -3.44
N LEU A 243 11.42 -2.72 -4.27
CA LEU A 243 10.10 -3.17 -4.72
C LEU A 243 9.65 -4.41 -3.95
N ALA A 244 8.41 -4.35 -3.46
CA ALA A 244 7.77 -5.49 -2.81
C ALA A 244 7.32 -6.49 -3.88
N VAL A 245 8.01 -7.63 -3.95
CA VAL A 245 7.74 -8.70 -4.91
C VAL A 245 7.56 -10.02 -4.18
N GLN A 246 6.65 -10.85 -4.65
CA GLN A 246 6.54 -12.22 -4.18
C GLN A 246 7.62 -13.04 -4.88
N SER A 247 8.80 -13.15 -4.27
CA SER A 247 9.84 -14.01 -4.81
C SER A 247 9.52 -15.48 -4.53
N THR A 248 9.86 -16.34 -5.48
CA THR A 248 9.86 -17.77 -5.26
C THR A 248 11.28 -18.22 -4.90
N THR A 249 11.39 -19.27 -4.11
CA THR A 249 12.69 -19.93 -3.86
C THR A 249 13.20 -20.72 -5.07
N LEU A 250 12.42 -20.78 -6.15
CA LEU A 250 12.73 -21.48 -7.40
C LEU A 250 12.67 -20.47 -8.55
N PRO A 251 13.78 -19.74 -8.81
CA PRO A 251 13.86 -18.78 -9.90
C PRO A 251 13.50 -19.42 -11.25
N GLY A 252 12.70 -18.72 -12.05
CA GLY A 252 12.31 -19.13 -13.40
C GLY A 252 11.20 -20.17 -13.49
N LEU A 253 10.73 -20.73 -12.38
CA LEU A 253 9.64 -21.71 -12.40
C LEU A 253 8.26 -21.04 -12.42
N PHE A 254 8.10 -19.94 -11.69
CA PHE A 254 6.89 -19.15 -11.68
C PHE A 254 7.23 -17.66 -11.89
N PRO A 255 6.42 -16.93 -12.67
CA PRO A 255 6.60 -15.49 -12.77
C PRO A 255 6.39 -14.86 -11.40
N THR A 256 7.35 -14.08 -10.96
CA THR A 256 7.23 -13.27 -9.75
C THR A 256 6.27 -12.13 -10.00
N ASN A 257 5.36 -11.93 -9.08
CA ASN A 257 4.41 -10.83 -9.11
C ASN A 257 4.71 -9.86 -7.97
N LYS A 258 4.20 -8.64 -8.11
CA LYS A 258 4.17 -7.70 -6.99
C LYS A 258 3.47 -8.32 -5.80
N TYR A 259 3.98 -8.03 -4.61
CA TYR A 259 3.37 -8.52 -3.38
C TYR A 259 1.88 -8.14 -3.30
N SER A 260 1.06 -9.11 -2.96
CA SER A 260 -0.33 -8.94 -2.58
C SER A 260 -0.56 -9.57 -1.20
N ALA A 261 -1.40 -8.95 -0.38
CA ALA A 261 -1.77 -9.50 0.92
C ALA A 261 -2.71 -10.71 0.84
N VAL A 262 -3.29 -10.97 -0.34
CA VAL A 262 -4.29 -12.03 -0.54
C VAL A 262 -3.74 -13.43 -0.30
N PRO A 263 -2.58 -13.85 -0.84
CA PRO A 263 -2.07 -15.21 -0.63
C PRO A 263 -1.85 -15.56 0.84
N GLY A 264 -1.34 -14.62 1.64
CA GLY A 264 -1.17 -14.81 3.09
C GLY A 264 -2.51 -15.02 3.80
N LEU A 265 -3.50 -14.20 3.47
CA LEU A 265 -4.85 -14.32 4.05
C LEU A 265 -5.54 -15.62 3.64
N ILE A 266 -5.41 -16.04 2.37
CA ILE A 266 -5.91 -17.33 1.87
C ILE A 266 -5.30 -18.50 2.66
N ARG A 267 -3.98 -18.47 2.84
CA ARG A 267 -3.26 -19.49 3.59
C ARG A 267 -3.85 -19.67 4.99
N VAL A 268 -4.04 -18.59 5.74
CA VAL A 268 -4.56 -18.68 7.11
C VAL A 268 -6.05 -19.01 7.16
N ALA A 269 -6.85 -18.59 6.18
CA ALA A 269 -8.25 -18.99 6.07
C ALA A 269 -8.39 -20.50 5.86
N ARG A 270 -7.55 -21.09 4.98
CA ARG A 270 -7.50 -22.54 4.76
C ARG A 270 -7.03 -23.30 6.00
N LEU A 271 -6.02 -22.79 6.69
CA LEU A 271 -5.57 -23.37 7.96
C LEU A 271 -6.66 -23.32 9.03
N ALA A 272 -7.40 -22.21 9.13
CA ALA A 272 -8.52 -22.09 10.06
C ALA A 272 -9.64 -23.09 9.75
N ALA A 273 -9.94 -23.30 8.48
CA ALA A 273 -10.92 -24.30 8.04
C ALA A 273 -10.45 -25.73 8.36
N ALA A 274 -9.19 -26.06 8.08
CA ALA A 274 -8.62 -27.37 8.39
C ALA A 274 -8.61 -27.64 9.91
N GLN A 275 -8.25 -26.66 10.72
CA GLN A 275 -8.26 -26.76 12.19
C GLN A 275 -9.67 -26.90 12.78
N ALA A 276 -10.68 -26.41 12.06
CA ALA A 276 -12.07 -26.53 12.49
C ALA A 276 -12.66 -27.93 12.32
N ASP A 277 -12.05 -28.77 11.55
CA ASP A 277 -12.41 -30.17 11.29
C ASP A 277 -13.89 -30.34 10.92
N GLY A 278 -14.17 -30.38 9.61
CA GLY A 278 -15.50 -30.52 9.06
C GLY A 278 -16.06 -29.26 8.37
N VAL A 279 -17.35 -29.31 8.05
CA VAL A 279 -18.10 -28.25 7.37
C VAL A 279 -19.39 -27.93 8.10
N GLY A 280 -19.93 -26.76 7.79
CA GLY A 280 -21.22 -26.27 8.32
C GLY A 280 -21.11 -25.62 9.71
N PRO A 281 -22.25 -25.31 10.33
CA PRO A 281 -22.34 -24.42 11.49
C PRO A 281 -21.50 -24.83 12.71
N ALA A 282 -21.30 -26.12 12.93
CA ALA A 282 -20.47 -26.60 14.03
C ALA A 282 -18.97 -26.38 13.77
N ALA A 283 -18.51 -26.55 12.53
CA ALA A 283 -17.17 -26.25 12.13
C ALA A 283 -16.93 -24.71 12.14
N ASP A 284 -17.88 -23.93 11.65
CA ASP A 284 -17.81 -22.47 11.67
C ASP A 284 -17.61 -21.91 13.08
N ALA A 285 -18.27 -22.49 14.08
CA ALA A 285 -18.05 -22.12 15.48
C ALA A 285 -16.63 -22.45 16.00
N ARG A 286 -15.92 -23.39 15.38
CA ARG A 286 -14.53 -23.75 15.72
C ARG A 286 -13.50 -22.97 14.93
N LYS A 287 -13.84 -22.37 13.76
CA LYS A 287 -12.90 -21.56 12.97
C LYS A 287 -12.31 -20.43 13.78
N ARG A 288 -10.99 -20.36 13.79
CA ARG A 288 -10.25 -19.29 14.45
C ARG A 288 -10.17 -18.01 13.63
N LEU A 289 -10.39 -18.09 12.33
CA LEU A 289 -10.45 -16.94 11.43
C LEU A 289 -11.64 -17.12 10.48
N MET A 290 -12.43 -16.07 10.38
CA MET A 290 -13.51 -15.94 9.39
C MET A 290 -13.34 -14.64 8.62
N ILE A 291 -13.66 -14.66 7.34
CA ILE A 291 -13.60 -13.50 6.43
C ILE A 291 -14.99 -13.29 5.86
N VAL A 292 -15.56 -12.11 6.05
CA VAL A 292 -16.88 -11.73 5.53
C VAL A 292 -16.72 -10.60 4.51
N PRO A 293 -16.81 -10.91 3.21
CA PRO A 293 -16.79 -9.93 2.13
C PRO A 293 -18.17 -9.26 1.96
N ASN A 294 -18.21 -8.21 1.13
CA ASN A 294 -19.42 -7.43 0.84
C ASN A 294 -20.14 -6.93 2.10
N CYS A 295 -19.38 -6.60 3.13
CA CYS A 295 -19.85 -6.21 4.45
C CYS A 295 -19.26 -4.84 4.83
N HIS A 296 -20.05 -3.78 4.69
CA HIS A 296 -19.60 -2.41 4.92
C HIS A 296 -19.74 -2.01 6.38
N VAL A 297 -18.67 -1.54 7.02
CA VAL A 297 -18.71 -1.05 8.39
C VAL A 297 -19.22 0.39 8.44
N GLN A 298 -20.28 0.59 9.20
CA GLN A 298 -20.89 1.91 9.40
C GLN A 298 -20.24 2.68 10.55
N GLU A 299 -20.15 2.07 11.73
CA GLU A 299 -19.63 2.68 12.97
C GLU A 299 -19.22 1.60 13.97
N LEU A 300 -18.51 1.98 15.03
CA LEU A 300 -18.24 1.13 16.18
C LEU A 300 -19.35 1.28 17.21
N ILE A 301 -19.60 0.21 17.95
CA ILE A 301 -20.50 0.23 19.10
C ILE A 301 -19.65 0.45 20.34
N THR A 302 -20.04 1.40 21.17
CA THR A 302 -19.26 1.84 22.32
C THR A 302 -20.09 1.86 23.61
N GLU A 303 -19.39 1.69 24.73
CA GLU A 303 -19.92 1.87 26.07
C GLU A 303 -19.03 2.84 26.85
N THR A 304 -19.63 3.80 27.52
CA THR A 304 -18.91 4.68 28.45
C THR A 304 -18.73 3.95 29.79
N GLN A 305 -17.50 3.87 30.25
CA GLN A 305 -17.11 3.26 31.52
C GLN A 305 -17.25 4.25 32.67
N ALA A 306 -17.22 3.75 33.92
CA ALA A 306 -17.37 4.56 35.11
C ALA A 306 -16.30 5.65 35.30
N ASP A 307 -15.13 5.47 34.68
CA ASP A 307 -14.01 6.42 34.65
C ASP A 307 -14.03 7.38 33.44
N ASN A 308 -15.17 7.45 32.74
CA ASN A 308 -15.38 8.21 31.50
C ASN A 308 -14.53 7.74 30.30
N TRP A 309 -13.89 6.59 30.36
CA TRP A 309 -13.30 5.96 29.19
C TRP A 309 -14.38 5.37 28.30
N VAL A 310 -14.15 5.45 27.01
CA VAL A 310 -15.04 4.85 26.02
C VAL A 310 -14.45 3.52 25.56
N ARG A 311 -15.20 2.46 25.75
CA ARG A 311 -14.82 1.12 25.35
C ARG A 311 -15.58 0.71 24.09
N VAL A 312 -14.87 0.16 23.11
CA VAL A 312 -15.48 -0.45 21.94
C VAL A 312 -15.93 -1.86 22.31
N THR A 313 -17.22 -2.14 22.10
CA THR A 313 -17.85 -3.43 22.44
C THR A 313 -18.31 -4.20 21.21
N GLY A 314 -18.37 -3.55 20.03
CA GLY A 314 -18.82 -4.18 18.80
C GLY A 314 -18.70 -3.26 17.60
N VAL A 315 -19.31 -3.67 16.52
CA VAL A 315 -19.33 -2.94 15.24
C VAL A 315 -20.70 -3.09 14.58
N ARG A 316 -21.19 -2.00 14.01
CA ARG A 316 -22.39 -2.00 13.16
C ARG A 316 -21.98 -2.07 11.70
N VAL A 317 -22.54 -3.02 10.99
CA VAL A 317 -22.25 -3.28 9.58
C VAL A 317 -23.51 -3.14 8.73
N TRP A 318 -23.30 -2.82 7.46
CA TRP A 318 -24.34 -2.77 6.43
C TRP A 318 -24.12 -3.87 5.40
N GLN A 319 -25.11 -4.71 5.20
CA GLN A 319 -25.13 -5.72 4.15
C GLN A 319 -26.55 -5.95 3.66
N ASN A 320 -26.76 -6.12 2.36
CA ASN A 320 -28.04 -6.42 1.73
C ASN A 320 -29.21 -5.47 2.13
N GLY A 321 -28.89 -4.17 2.29
CA GLY A 321 -29.91 -3.16 2.63
C GLY A 321 -30.26 -3.07 4.12
N ALA A 322 -29.60 -3.81 5.00
CA ALA A 322 -29.87 -3.82 6.43
C ALA A 322 -28.62 -3.57 7.28
N SER A 323 -28.80 -2.96 8.45
CA SER A 323 -27.77 -2.81 9.47
C SER A 323 -27.83 -3.96 10.47
N VAL A 324 -26.66 -4.50 10.82
CA VAL A 324 -26.52 -5.62 11.77
C VAL A 324 -25.38 -5.31 12.73
N ASP A 325 -25.56 -5.65 14.01
CA ASP A 325 -24.56 -5.46 15.05
C ASP A 325 -23.80 -6.76 15.33
N ILE A 326 -22.47 -6.67 15.36
CA ILE A 326 -21.56 -7.77 15.72
C ILE A 326 -20.84 -7.39 17.01
N GLN A 327 -20.97 -8.23 18.04
CA GLN A 327 -20.35 -7.97 19.33
C GLN A 327 -18.94 -8.56 19.42
N LEU A 328 -18.03 -7.84 20.08
CA LEU A 328 -16.74 -8.37 20.53
C LEU A 328 -16.92 -9.30 21.72
N ALA A 329 -16.04 -10.30 21.83
CA ALA A 329 -15.98 -11.10 23.04
C ALA A 329 -15.73 -10.21 24.28
N PRO A 330 -16.41 -10.44 25.39
CA PRO A 330 -16.09 -9.74 26.63
C PRO A 330 -14.66 -10.10 27.09
N PRO A 331 -13.97 -9.20 27.82
CA PRO A 331 -12.65 -9.50 28.38
C PRO A 331 -12.68 -10.78 29.22
N ARG A 332 -11.68 -11.62 29.06
CA ARG A 332 -11.59 -12.90 29.76
C ARG A 332 -10.18 -13.15 30.27
N ASN A 333 -10.05 -13.55 31.53
CA ASN A 333 -8.77 -13.97 32.12
C ASN A 333 -7.60 -12.99 31.86
N GLY A 334 -7.84 -11.68 32.01
CA GLY A 334 -6.85 -10.64 31.75
C GLY A 334 -6.58 -10.35 30.26
N ARG A 335 -7.26 -11.03 29.32
CA ARG A 335 -7.18 -10.75 27.90
C ARG A 335 -8.24 -9.74 27.48
N GLN A 336 -7.82 -8.74 26.76
CA GLN A 336 -8.68 -7.76 26.13
C GLN A 336 -9.03 -8.23 24.70
N SER A 337 -10.29 -8.05 24.31
CA SER A 337 -10.70 -8.11 22.91
C SER A 337 -10.30 -6.82 22.21
N ALA A 338 -10.10 -6.87 20.90
CA ALA A 338 -9.60 -5.74 20.14
C ALA A 338 -10.37 -5.50 18.84
N MET A 339 -10.56 -4.23 18.50
CA MET A 339 -11.00 -3.80 17.19
C MET A 339 -9.82 -3.18 16.47
N VAL A 340 -9.56 -3.64 15.24
CA VAL A 340 -8.51 -3.10 14.37
C VAL A 340 -9.19 -2.42 13.18
N ILE A 341 -8.97 -1.12 13.01
CA ILE A 341 -9.51 -0.35 11.88
C ILE A 341 -8.41 -0.20 10.83
N ALA A 342 -8.60 -0.77 9.65
CA ALA A 342 -7.62 -0.81 8.56
C ALA A 342 -8.22 -0.37 7.22
N LEU A 343 -8.94 0.76 7.22
CA LEU A 343 -9.71 1.28 6.10
C LEU A 343 -8.96 2.35 5.27
N GLY A 344 -7.67 2.55 5.53
CA GLY A 344 -6.92 3.70 5.01
C GLY A 344 -7.25 4.99 5.77
N THR A 345 -6.56 6.08 5.44
CA THR A 345 -6.60 7.31 6.24
C THR A 345 -8.00 7.91 6.33
N VAL A 346 -8.66 8.14 5.19
CA VAL A 346 -9.92 8.89 5.15
C VAL A 346 -11.06 8.10 5.79
N GLU A 347 -11.26 6.85 5.39
CA GLU A 347 -12.34 6.02 5.90
C GLU A 347 -12.13 5.58 7.35
N THR A 348 -10.88 5.36 7.78
CA THR A 348 -10.57 5.15 9.21
C THR A 348 -10.98 6.37 10.04
N THR A 349 -10.67 7.57 9.55
CA THR A 349 -11.05 8.82 10.21
C THR A 349 -12.57 9.02 10.21
N ARG A 350 -13.26 8.71 9.11
CA ARG A 350 -14.73 8.75 9.04
C ARG A 350 -15.37 7.88 10.12
N VAL A 351 -14.93 6.63 10.23
CA VAL A 351 -15.46 5.70 11.26
C VAL A 351 -15.17 6.23 12.66
N ALA A 352 -13.98 6.77 12.89
CA ALA A 352 -13.63 7.36 14.19
C ALA A 352 -14.49 8.59 14.52
N LEU A 353 -14.67 9.52 13.59
CA LEU A 353 -15.53 10.69 13.76
C LEU A 353 -16.98 10.29 13.98
N THR A 354 -17.54 9.40 13.16
CA THR A 354 -18.92 8.92 13.32
C THR A 354 -19.15 8.27 14.69
N THR A 355 -18.16 7.54 15.20
CA THR A 355 -18.26 6.80 16.46
C THR A 355 -18.03 7.69 17.68
N PHE A 356 -16.97 8.51 17.67
CA PHE A 356 -16.44 9.11 18.89
C PHE A 356 -16.69 10.61 19.02
N GLN A 357 -17.11 11.30 17.95
CA GLN A 357 -17.28 12.75 17.98
C GLN A 357 -18.26 13.22 19.08
N GLN A 358 -19.28 12.42 19.37
CA GLN A 358 -20.26 12.73 20.41
C GLN A 358 -19.91 12.14 21.78
N SER A 359 -19.09 11.08 21.84
CA SER A 359 -18.79 10.33 23.06
C SER A 359 -17.48 10.75 23.73
N LEU A 360 -16.58 11.41 23.01
CA LEU A 360 -15.33 11.94 23.56
C LEU A 360 -15.44 13.45 23.75
N ALA A 361 -15.18 13.93 24.97
CA ALA A 361 -15.13 15.35 25.26
C ALA A 361 -13.70 15.91 25.19
N GLY A 362 -13.57 17.23 24.92
CA GLY A 362 -12.34 17.97 25.04
C GLY A 362 -11.30 17.71 23.95
N ARG A 363 -10.01 17.68 24.32
CA ARG A 363 -8.89 17.64 23.36
C ARG A 363 -8.84 16.42 22.46
N ALA A 364 -9.38 15.28 22.88
CA ALA A 364 -9.37 14.06 22.07
C ALA A 364 -10.32 14.19 20.87
N ALA A 365 -11.54 14.69 21.09
CA ALA A 365 -12.51 14.93 20.02
C ALA A 365 -12.00 15.99 19.04
N GLN A 366 -11.34 17.04 19.52
CA GLN A 366 -10.81 18.14 18.71
C GLN A 366 -9.63 17.74 17.82
N ARG A 367 -8.98 16.60 18.09
CA ARG A 367 -7.82 16.11 17.30
C ARG A 367 -8.19 15.11 16.22
N MET A 368 -9.38 14.50 16.31
CA MET A 368 -9.82 13.57 15.26
C MET A 368 -10.06 14.34 13.95
N GLY A 369 -9.59 13.77 12.86
CA GLY A 369 -9.68 14.36 11.54
C GLY A 369 -8.66 15.45 11.25
N THR A 370 -8.00 16.05 12.25
CA THR A 370 -7.01 17.11 12.04
C THR A 370 -5.65 16.56 11.58
N ASN A 371 -4.80 17.48 11.09
CA ASN A 371 -3.43 17.16 10.71
C ASN A 371 -3.33 16.16 9.54
N LEU A 372 -4.23 16.28 8.57
CA LEU A 372 -4.13 15.51 7.33
C LEU A 372 -2.90 15.92 6.54
N ILE A 373 -2.12 14.94 6.12
CA ILE A 373 -0.96 15.12 5.26
C ILE A 373 -1.15 14.28 4.01
N ALA A 374 -1.08 14.91 2.85
CA ALA A 374 -1.04 14.24 1.55
C ALA A 374 0.37 14.34 0.96
N HIS A 375 0.64 13.53 -0.06
CA HIS A 375 1.89 13.67 -0.80
C HIS A 375 1.84 14.86 -1.76
N LEU A 376 2.86 15.70 -1.69
CA LEU A 376 3.18 16.64 -2.75
C LEU A 376 3.74 15.84 -3.93
N ARG A 377 3.28 16.13 -5.14
CA ARG A 377 3.66 15.41 -6.35
C ARG A 377 4.29 16.31 -7.39
N SER A 378 5.49 15.94 -7.87
CA SER A 378 6.16 16.51 -9.03
C SER A 378 6.32 15.40 -10.07
N ASN A 379 5.91 15.66 -11.31
CA ASN A 379 5.98 14.66 -12.38
C ASN A 379 6.63 15.26 -13.61
N LEU A 380 7.66 14.59 -14.09
CA LEU A 380 8.32 14.88 -15.38
C LEU A 380 8.36 13.60 -16.19
N THR A 381 7.85 13.65 -17.42
CA THR A 381 7.91 12.52 -18.36
C THR A 381 8.71 12.96 -19.59
N ILE A 382 9.77 12.22 -19.88
CA ILE A 382 10.62 12.46 -21.05
C ILE A 382 10.56 11.26 -22.00
N ARG A 383 10.79 11.53 -23.28
CA ARG A 383 10.90 10.51 -24.32
C ARG A 383 12.30 10.57 -24.92
N VAL A 384 12.98 9.44 -24.83
CA VAL A 384 14.34 9.31 -25.35
C VAL A 384 14.30 8.47 -26.63
N PRO A 385 14.72 9.02 -27.78
CA PRO A 385 14.79 8.26 -29.03
C PRO A 385 15.75 7.07 -28.89
N LYS A 386 15.41 5.92 -29.47
CA LYS A 386 16.24 4.71 -29.51
C LYS A 386 17.65 5.02 -30.02
N ALA A 387 17.78 5.85 -31.05
CA ALA A 387 19.07 6.25 -31.62
C ALA A 387 20.00 6.91 -30.59
N ALA A 388 19.47 7.64 -29.61
CA ALA A 388 20.27 8.32 -28.59
C ALA A 388 20.89 7.36 -27.57
N ILE A 389 20.30 6.18 -27.38
CA ILE A 389 20.73 5.19 -26.38
C ILE A 389 21.33 3.92 -27.00
N ALA A 390 21.22 3.74 -28.31
CA ALA A 390 21.62 2.51 -29.00
C ALA A 390 23.12 2.16 -28.80
N ALA A 391 23.98 3.16 -28.70
CA ALA A 391 25.40 2.94 -28.45
C ALA A 391 25.73 2.37 -27.06
N ASN A 392 24.81 2.53 -26.10
CA ASN A 392 24.98 2.11 -24.71
C ASN A 392 24.28 0.79 -24.39
N LEU A 393 23.61 0.18 -25.38
CA LEU A 393 22.82 -1.03 -25.20
C LEU A 393 23.24 -2.12 -26.18
N PRO A 394 23.24 -3.41 -25.79
CA PRO A 394 23.47 -4.50 -26.71
C PRO A 394 22.33 -4.59 -27.74
N PRO A 395 22.61 -5.06 -28.97
CA PRO A 395 21.59 -5.14 -30.03
C PRO A 395 20.33 -5.88 -29.67
N THR A 396 20.44 -6.92 -28.83
CA THR A 396 19.29 -7.70 -28.35
C THR A 396 18.33 -6.90 -27.46
N ALA A 397 18.84 -5.93 -26.72
CA ALA A 397 18.00 -5.04 -25.89
C ALA A 397 17.20 -4.04 -26.75
N LEU A 398 17.71 -3.71 -27.92
CA LEU A 398 17.06 -2.75 -28.82
C LEU A 398 15.81 -3.29 -29.53
N THR A 399 15.52 -4.56 -29.38
CA THR A 399 14.37 -5.26 -30.00
C THR A 399 13.50 -5.99 -28.99
N SER A 400 13.70 -5.74 -27.70
CA SER A 400 12.93 -6.36 -26.62
C SER A 400 12.42 -5.31 -25.64
N LEU A 401 11.33 -5.63 -24.95
CA LEU A 401 10.79 -4.77 -23.90
C LEU A 401 11.84 -4.57 -22.81
N GLN A 402 12.22 -3.33 -22.63
CA GLN A 402 13.13 -2.90 -21.58
C GLN A 402 12.37 -2.11 -20.53
N VAL A 403 12.70 -2.36 -19.28
CA VAL A 403 12.09 -1.67 -18.12
C VAL A 403 13.15 -1.28 -17.11
N SER A 404 12.90 -0.21 -16.37
CA SER A 404 13.77 0.23 -15.28
C SER A 404 12.94 0.84 -14.15
N ALA A 405 13.41 0.69 -12.92
CA ALA A 405 12.90 1.40 -11.75
C ALA A 405 14.05 1.75 -10.82
N LEU A 406 14.23 3.03 -10.56
CA LEU A 406 15.29 3.58 -9.72
C LEU A 406 14.69 4.50 -8.66
N LEU A 407 15.36 4.62 -7.53
CA LEU A 407 14.98 5.49 -6.42
C LEU A 407 16.09 6.51 -6.16
N VAL A 408 15.71 7.78 -6.04
CA VAL A 408 16.60 8.85 -5.57
C VAL A 408 15.91 9.58 -4.44
N LYS A 409 16.60 9.86 -3.36
CA LYS A 409 16.10 10.74 -2.30
C LYS A 409 16.70 12.14 -2.41
N GLY A 410 15.96 13.13 -1.95
CA GLY A 410 16.36 14.53 -1.98
C GLY A 410 15.95 15.26 -0.70
N LYS A 411 16.45 16.48 -0.57
CA LYS A 411 16.19 17.35 0.57
C LYS A 411 15.96 18.78 0.09
N ALA A 412 14.84 19.34 0.50
CA ALA A 412 14.49 20.73 0.23
C ALA A 412 15.26 21.69 1.15
N PRO A 413 15.41 22.97 0.78
CA PRO A 413 16.07 23.99 1.61
C PRO A 413 15.44 24.16 3.00
N ASN A 414 14.17 23.85 3.17
CA ASN A 414 13.47 23.84 4.45
C ASN A 414 13.75 22.61 5.32
N GLY A 415 14.65 21.73 4.89
CA GLY A 415 15.05 20.51 5.61
C GLY A 415 14.13 19.31 5.41
N ARG A 416 13.03 19.43 4.63
CA ARG A 416 12.11 18.32 4.37
C ARG A 416 12.69 17.39 3.31
N THR A 417 12.51 16.10 3.52
CA THR A 417 12.93 15.07 2.57
C THR A 417 11.85 14.76 1.56
N PHE A 418 12.27 14.32 0.40
CA PHE A 418 11.43 13.78 -0.66
C PHE A 418 12.17 12.67 -1.39
N HIS A 419 11.46 11.91 -2.22
CA HIS A 419 12.09 10.91 -3.07
C HIS A 419 11.52 10.94 -4.48
N PHE A 420 12.31 10.44 -5.43
CA PHE A 420 11.88 10.21 -6.80
C PHE A 420 11.77 8.73 -7.09
N GLN A 421 10.63 8.33 -7.61
CA GLN A 421 10.41 7.07 -8.28
C GLN A 421 10.65 7.30 -9.76
N ILE A 422 11.74 6.75 -10.29
CA ILE A 422 12.12 6.89 -11.70
C ILE A 422 11.81 5.58 -12.38
N THR A 423 10.90 5.60 -13.35
CA THR A 423 10.53 4.41 -14.12
C THR A 423 10.81 4.64 -15.58
N ALA A 424 11.24 3.60 -16.27
CA ALA A 424 11.42 3.64 -17.72
C ALA A 424 10.85 2.38 -18.38
N SER A 425 10.33 2.54 -19.58
CA SER A 425 9.95 1.41 -20.45
C SER A 425 10.09 1.79 -21.92
N GLY A 426 10.34 0.80 -22.77
CA GLY A 426 10.40 1.05 -24.21
C GLY A 426 11.10 -0.03 -25.00
N LEU A 427 11.46 0.34 -26.23
CA LEU A 427 12.16 -0.45 -27.25
C LEU A 427 11.37 -1.64 -27.82
N GLN A 428 10.13 -1.82 -27.39
CA GLN A 428 9.17 -2.70 -28.03
C GLN A 428 7.79 -2.05 -27.93
N LYS A 429 7.04 -2.11 -29.04
CA LYS A 429 5.63 -1.71 -29.04
C LYS A 429 4.85 -2.64 -28.12
N LEU A 430 4.12 -2.05 -27.20
CA LEU A 430 3.29 -2.79 -26.28
C LEU A 430 2.05 -3.31 -27.02
N GLY A 431 1.90 -4.62 -27.11
CA GLY A 431 0.66 -5.30 -27.45
C GLY A 431 -0.03 -5.79 -26.18
N ALA A 432 -1.20 -6.43 -26.30
CA ALA A 432 -2.00 -6.89 -25.17
C ALA A 432 -1.20 -7.74 -24.15
N ASP A 433 -0.32 -8.61 -24.63
CA ASP A 433 0.51 -9.46 -23.77
C ASP A 433 1.63 -8.66 -23.07
N SER A 434 2.17 -7.64 -23.75
CA SER A 434 3.23 -6.79 -23.20
C SER A 434 2.71 -5.85 -22.12
N GLU A 435 1.44 -5.46 -22.16
CA GLU A 435 0.81 -4.64 -21.13
C GLU A 435 0.74 -5.37 -19.81
N ALA A 436 0.37 -6.65 -19.83
CA ALA A 436 0.34 -7.49 -18.65
C ALA A 436 1.74 -7.67 -18.05
N GLU A 437 2.77 -7.89 -18.90
CA GLU A 437 4.17 -7.99 -18.45
C GLU A 437 4.66 -6.66 -17.86
N LEU A 438 4.34 -5.54 -18.48
CA LEU A 438 4.69 -4.23 -17.95
C LEU A 438 4.02 -4.00 -16.59
N PHE A 439 2.73 -4.31 -16.46
CA PHE A 439 1.99 -4.16 -15.21
C PHE A 439 2.58 -5.03 -14.10
N LYS A 440 2.96 -6.26 -14.40
CA LYS A 440 3.65 -7.15 -13.44
C LYS A 440 4.95 -6.54 -12.95
N LYS A 441 5.69 -5.86 -13.81
CA LYS A 441 7.03 -5.37 -13.48
C LYS A 441 7.03 -4.05 -12.70
N ILE A 442 6.28 -3.03 -13.10
CA ILE A 442 6.47 -1.70 -12.56
C ILE A 442 5.23 -1.04 -11.98
N PRO A 443 4.10 -0.94 -12.68
CA PRO A 443 3.29 0.23 -12.47
C PRO A 443 2.20 0.10 -11.43
N THR A 444 1.98 1.23 -10.79
CA THR A 444 0.67 1.58 -10.28
C THR A 444 -0.24 1.90 -11.46
N LEU A 445 -1.55 1.73 -11.30
CA LEU A 445 -2.52 2.07 -12.35
C LEU A 445 -2.40 3.52 -12.83
N GLU A 446 -2.05 4.42 -11.93
CA GLU A 446 -1.90 5.85 -12.24
C GLU A 446 -0.77 6.15 -13.23
N HIS A 447 0.18 5.23 -13.38
CA HIS A 447 1.39 5.43 -14.21
C HIS A 447 1.42 4.58 -15.46
N PHE A 448 0.53 3.61 -15.52
CA PHE A 448 0.48 2.65 -16.60
C PHE A 448 0.27 3.35 -17.95
N GLN A 449 -0.64 4.31 -17.98
CA GLN A 449 -0.95 5.05 -19.21
C GLN A 449 0.24 5.83 -19.78
N ASP A 450 1.11 6.37 -18.93
CA ASP A 450 2.31 7.08 -19.40
C ASP A 450 3.31 6.11 -20.02
N LEU A 451 3.47 4.93 -19.46
CA LEU A 451 4.37 3.89 -19.95
C LEU A 451 3.83 3.23 -21.23
N LEU A 452 2.52 3.14 -21.43
CA LEU A 452 1.91 2.68 -22.67
C LEU A 452 2.20 3.57 -23.90
N ARG A 453 2.70 4.79 -23.67
CA ARG A 453 3.15 5.68 -24.75
C ARG A 453 4.53 5.32 -25.30
N ALA A 454 5.21 4.31 -24.75
CA ALA A 454 6.44 3.77 -25.28
C ALA A 454 6.19 3.16 -26.67
N THR A 455 7.19 3.28 -27.54
CA THR A 455 7.17 2.74 -28.91
C THR A 455 8.43 1.93 -29.17
N ASP A 456 8.48 1.27 -30.34
CA ASP A 456 9.69 0.54 -30.76
C ASP A 456 10.91 1.46 -30.93
N ASP A 457 10.68 2.76 -31.11
CA ASP A 457 11.71 3.76 -31.40
C ASP A 457 12.01 4.68 -30.21
N THR A 458 11.32 4.52 -29.10
CA THR A 458 11.47 5.41 -27.94
C THR A 458 11.46 4.65 -26.62
N VAL A 459 12.19 5.20 -25.64
CA VAL A 459 12.02 4.90 -24.22
C VAL A 459 11.29 6.06 -23.57
N VAL A 460 10.25 5.77 -22.81
CA VAL A 460 9.56 6.72 -21.96
C VAL A 460 10.13 6.60 -20.56
N ILE A 461 10.62 7.71 -20.01
CA ILE A 461 11.11 7.80 -18.62
C ILE A 461 10.20 8.74 -17.85
N THR A 462 9.66 8.28 -16.74
CA THR A 462 8.86 9.11 -15.84
C THR A 462 9.61 9.29 -14.52
N ILE A 463 9.89 10.53 -14.18
CA ILE A 463 10.53 10.97 -12.94
C ILE A 463 9.44 11.55 -12.05
N ARG A 464 9.16 10.89 -10.94
CA ARG A 464 8.05 11.23 -10.07
C ARG A 464 8.54 11.57 -8.68
N GLY A 465 8.49 12.86 -8.34
CA GLY A 465 8.78 13.38 -7.01
C GLY A 465 7.61 13.15 -6.04
N ILE A 466 7.94 12.69 -4.86
CA ILE A 466 6.99 12.47 -3.75
C ILE A 466 7.58 13.10 -2.49
N GLY A 467 6.92 14.13 -1.99
CA GLY A 467 7.24 14.81 -0.74
C GLY A 467 6.02 14.93 0.16
N ASP A 468 6.23 15.18 1.43
CA ASP A 468 5.12 15.33 2.37
C ASP A 468 4.69 16.79 2.51
N MET A 469 3.39 17.01 2.64
CA MET A 469 2.83 18.29 3.04
C MET A 469 3.31 18.67 4.44
N THR A 470 3.32 19.97 4.73
CA THR A 470 3.63 20.49 6.06
C THR A 470 2.62 19.97 7.09
N PRO A 471 3.08 19.31 8.17
CA PRO A 471 2.20 18.84 9.23
C PRO A 471 1.60 20.01 10.01
N ARG A 472 0.46 19.76 10.65
CA ARG A 472 -0.27 20.73 11.49
C ARG A 472 -0.79 21.93 10.73
N ASN A 473 -1.03 21.79 9.43
CA ASN A 473 -1.75 22.78 8.65
C ASN A 473 -3.23 22.75 9.07
N PRO A 474 -3.80 23.84 9.61
CA PRO A 474 -5.19 23.88 10.05
C PRO A 474 -6.20 23.71 8.91
N ASP A 475 -5.80 24.02 7.68
CA ASP A 475 -6.65 23.89 6.48
C ASP A 475 -6.64 22.46 5.91
N SER A 476 -5.84 21.55 6.48
CA SER A 476 -5.74 20.15 6.04
C SER A 476 -6.33 19.22 7.10
N PHE A 477 -7.57 18.81 6.88
CA PHE A 477 -8.31 17.97 7.83
C PHE A 477 -9.40 17.15 7.13
N ILE A 478 -9.96 16.19 7.86
CA ILE A 478 -11.11 15.39 7.46
C ILE A 478 -12.27 15.71 8.40
N ASP A 479 -13.44 15.96 7.83
CA ASP A 479 -14.68 16.16 8.56
C ASP A 479 -15.79 15.25 8.01
N LEU A 480 -17.00 15.33 8.57
CA LEU A 480 -18.17 14.60 8.12
C LEU A 480 -19.11 15.52 7.32
N SER A 481 -19.64 15.01 6.22
CA SER A 481 -20.64 15.73 5.41
C SER A 481 -21.97 15.79 6.16
N ALA A 482 -22.56 16.98 6.18
CA ALA A 482 -23.93 17.14 6.68
C ALA A 482 -25.00 16.72 5.64
N LEU A 483 -24.61 16.64 4.36
CA LEU A 483 -25.54 16.45 3.25
C LEU A 483 -25.36 15.10 2.54
N ASP A 484 -24.11 14.68 2.35
CA ASP A 484 -23.80 13.46 1.61
C ASP A 484 -23.70 12.26 2.53
N THR A 485 -24.44 11.23 2.20
CA THR A 485 -24.44 9.96 2.96
C THR A 485 -24.07 8.79 2.05
N ASP A 486 -23.49 7.74 2.66
CA ASP A 486 -23.27 6.45 2.03
C ASP A 486 -23.53 5.34 3.05
N PHE A 487 -24.21 4.27 2.63
CA PHE A 487 -24.59 3.17 3.52
C PHE A 487 -25.24 3.63 4.84
N GLY A 488 -26.07 4.67 4.78
CA GLY A 488 -26.77 5.21 5.95
C GLY A 488 -25.91 6.03 6.93
N ARG A 489 -24.70 6.43 6.54
CA ARG A 489 -23.81 7.26 7.37
C ARG A 489 -23.24 8.44 6.59
N PRO A 490 -22.88 9.54 7.25
CA PRO A 490 -22.22 10.68 6.62
C PRO A 490 -20.94 10.24 5.89
N LYS A 491 -20.71 10.80 4.69
CA LYS A 491 -19.41 10.68 4.02
C LYS A 491 -18.37 11.55 4.73
N ALA A 492 -17.11 11.16 4.62
CA ALA A 492 -16.02 12.07 4.94
C ALA A 492 -15.94 13.21 3.93
N ILE A 493 -15.47 14.37 4.36
CA ILE A 493 -15.05 15.49 3.50
C ILE A 493 -13.55 15.69 3.70
N VAL A 494 -12.80 15.72 2.62
CA VAL A 494 -11.37 16.02 2.65
C VAL A 494 -11.13 17.48 2.37
N HIS A 495 -10.49 18.16 3.31
CA HIS A 495 -10.00 19.53 3.19
C HIS A 495 -8.48 19.50 3.07
N LEU A 496 -7.93 20.23 2.11
CA LEU A 496 -6.48 20.36 1.91
C LEU A 496 -6.08 21.83 1.74
N GLY A 497 -5.13 22.26 2.54
CA GLY A 497 -4.35 23.44 2.27
C GLY A 497 -3.36 23.14 1.15
N ASN A 498 -3.50 23.78 -0.02
CA ASN A 498 -2.68 23.48 -1.19
C ASN A 498 -1.61 24.54 -1.42
N ALA A 499 -0.36 24.13 -1.44
CA ALA A 499 0.79 25.02 -1.64
C ALA A 499 0.84 25.72 -3.00
N LYS A 500 0.34 25.08 -4.06
CA LYS A 500 0.33 25.66 -5.42
C LYS A 500 -0.98 26.36 -5.80
N ALA A 501 -2.04 26.14 -5.03
CA ALA A 501 -3.31 26.79 -5.29
C ALA A 501 -3.27 28.30 -4.97
N THR A 502 -3.85 29.08 -5.84
CA THR A 502 -4.10 30.49 -5.56
C THR A 502 -5.45 30.64 -4.83
N PRO A 503 -5.67 31.72 -4.08
CA PRO A 503 -6.99 32.03 -3.49
C PRO A 503 -8.13 32.11 -4.51
N GLN A 504 -7.82 32.39 -5.78
CA GLN A 504 -8.79 32.44 -6.87
C GLN A 504 -9.19 31.01 -7.33
N GLU A 505 -8.22 30.07 -7.35
CA GLU A 505 -8.50 28.69 -7.75
C GLU A 505 -9.19 27.91 -6.63
N PHE A 506 -8.83 28.18 -5.39
CA PHE A 506 -9.39 27.54 -4.21
C PHE A 506 -9.68 28.59 -3.12
N PRO A 507 -10.85 29.23 -3.16
CA PRO A 507 -11.23 30.21 -2.14
C PRO A 507 -11.18 29.60 -0.73
N GLY A 508 -10.45 30.26 0.18
CA GLY A 508 -10.26 29.77 1.57
C GLY A 508 -9.02 28.88 1.78
N SER A 509 -8.25 28.56 0.73
CA SER A 509 -6.99 27.84 0.88
C SER A 509 -5.87 28.79 1.33
N THR A 510 -5.08 28.38 2.32
CA THR A 510 -3.85 29.08 2.72
C THR A 510 -2.65 28.38 2.10
N GLN A 511 -1.80 29.15 1.39
CA GLN A 511 -0.51 28.63 0.93
C GLN A 511 0.46 28.57 2.10
N THR A 512 0.99 27.39 2.37
CA THR A 512 2.11 27.27 3.29
C THR A 512 3.43 27.41 2.52
N GLN A 513 4.26 28.36 2.93
CA GLN A 513 5.56 28.59 2.30
C GLN A 513 6.44 27.34 2.29
N ASN A 514 6.32 26.53 3.32
CA ASN A 514 7.08 25.28 3.43
C ASN A 514 6.69 24.24 2.37
N ASP A 515 5.41 24.07 2.07
CA ASP A 515 4.97 23.14 1.03
C ASP A 515 5.46 23.61 -0.34
N ARG A 516 5.34 24.90 -0.63
CA ARG A 516 5.87 25.51 -1.86
C ARG A 516 7.37 25.28 -2.02
N THR A 517 8.14 25.52 -0.97
CA THR A 517 9.60 25.32 -0.97
C THR A 517 9.97 23.87 -1.27
N THR A 518 9.23 22.90 -0.68
CA THR A 518 9.45 21.49 -0.96
C THR A 518 9.09 21.13 -2.40
N TRP A 519 7.98 21.65 -2.89
CA TRP A 519 7.52 21.39 -4.26
C TRP A 519 8.47 21.95 -5.32
N ASP A 520 8.86 23.22 -5.17
CA ASP A 520 9.79 23.89 -6.09
C ASP A 520 11.18 23.19 -6.08
N ALA A 521 11.60 22.69 -4.91
CA ALA A 521 12.83 21.89 -4.82
C ALA A 521 12.71 20.54 -5.58
N MET A 522 11.56 19.86 -5.49
CA MET A 522 11.34 18.64 -6.28
C MET A 522 11.34 18.94 -7.78
N ASP A 523 10.64 19.99 -8.23
CA ASP A 523 10.63 20.37 -9.63
C ASP A 523 12.07 20.64 -10.14
N ALA A 524 12.85 21.44 -9.41
CA ALA A 524 14.23 21.77 -9.75
C ALA A 524 15.18 20.57 -9.77
N VAL A 525 14.95 19.58 -8.88
CA VAL A 525 15.76 18.36 -8.85
C VAL A 525 15.33 17.40 -9.95
N SER A 526 14.04 17.31 -10.29
CA SER A 526 13.58 16.46 -11.39
C SER A 526 14.18 16.88 -12.74
N ASP A 527 14.30 18.19 -12.99
CA ASP A 527 14.96 18.74 -14.18
C ASP A 527 16.46 18.38 -14.24
N LYS A 528 17.13 18.29 -13.10
CA LYS A 528 18.56 17.88 -13.05
C LYS A 528 18.74 16.37 -13.23
N ILE A 529 17.75 15.57 -12.83
CA ILE A 529 17.78 14.12 -13.01
C ILE A 529 17.53 13.75 -14.48
N ALA A 530 16.68 14.52 -15.18
CA ALA A 530 16.36 14.34 -16.59
C ALA A 530 17.55 14.67 -17.50
#